data_8fb439946554ff4827df7cd5caf8d139
#
_entry.id   8fb439946554ff4827df7cd5caf8d139
#
_cell.length_a   1.000
_cell.length_b   1.000
_cell.length_c   1.000
_cell.angle_alpha   90.00
_cell.angle_beta   90.00
_cell.angle_gamma   90.00
#
_symmetry.space_group_name_H-M   'P 1'
#
loop_
_entity.id
_entity.type
_entity.pdbx_description
1 polymer ?
#
loop_
_entity_poly.entity_id
_entity_poly.type
_entity_poly.pdbx_seq_one_letter_code
_entity_poly.pdbx_strand_id
1 'polypeptide(L)'
;MKCVKLSAIVFLLGFACASYVTNKESSSLPSDNLGIVKGLQPVSIIGGEGWGTSSLSFPTGVILDFLGNIFITDTGNNRVVECDREGRFLREIGGFGWETGQFNHPTYITTDNGLNIYVVDSQNKRIQRLDHNLNFVASIKVEKEGDFVGLSLPEGIAVTPSGEIILSDMQEDALILLDNAFTYERSFGGFGQGGGNLRDPLGIFIDREGNIFVADSHNHRIAVFDQFGNYLKSIGEKNLNIPSGVTVDQSQLIYVANTGNNSISIFDRQGDLILDYGELGVGFSKLSRPTDLKFGTDGKLYVVDSGNNRVVVFEVIR
;
A
#
# COMPACT_ATOMS: atom_id res chain seq x y z
N MET A 1 37.36 11.80 83.26
CA MET A 1 36.43 11.42 82.21
C MET A 1 37.17 11.53 80.87
N LYS A 2 37.40 10.40 80.20
CA LYS A 2 38.33 10.25 79.10
C LYS A 2 37.65 10.61 77.78
N CYS A 3 38.22 11.59 77.04
CA CYS A 3 37.91 11.81 75.62
C CYS A 3 38.61 10.77 74.75
N VAL A 4 37.84 10.06 73.92
CA VAL A 4 38.36 9.17 72.89
C VAL A 4 38.28 9.92 71.55
N LYS A 5 39.47 10.17 70.96
CA LYS A 5 39.60 10.69 69.59
C LYS A 5 39.41 9.57 68.60
N LEU A 6 38.45 9.73 67.67
CA LEU A 6 38.30 8.84 66.50
C LEU A 6 39.02 9.48 65.31
N SER A 7 40.06 8.82 64.80
CA SER A 7 40.75 9.24 63.61
C SER A 7 40.01 8.71 62.36
N ALA A 8 39.64 9.62 61.46
CA ALA A 8 39.05 9.25 60.14
C ALA A 8 40.21 8.93 59.17
N ILE A 9 40.22 7.73 58.65
CA ILE A 9 41.08 7.31 57.54
C ILE A 9 40.35 7.62 56.23
N VAL A 10 40.89 8.55 55.48
CA VAL A 10 40.37 8.85 54.10
C VAL A 10 41.06 7.88 53.15
N PHE A 11 40.27 6.98 52.53
CA PHE A 11 40.72 6.23 51.36
C PHE A 11 40.49 7.01 50.10
N LEU A 12 41.55 7.45 49.46
CA LEU A 12 41.53 7.95 48.09
C LEU A 12 41.44 6.77 47.11
N LEU A 13 40.24 6.55 46.57
CA LEU A 13 40.09 5.68 45.42
C LEU A 13 40.35 6.48 44.14
N GLY A 14 41.48 6.21 43.51
CA GLY A 14 41.81 6.74 42.20
C GLY A 14 40.92 6.07 41.14
N PHE A 15 40.09 6.87 40.50
CA PHE A 15 39.38 6.46 39.30
C PHE A 15 40.35 6.51 38.12
N ALA A 16 40.82 5.35 37.67
CA ALA A 16 41.45 5.22 36.36
C ALA A 16 40.37 5.32 35.29
N CYS A 17 40.41 6.40 34.53
CA CYS A 17 39.58 6.60 33.36
C CYS A 17 40.09 5.69 32.24
N ALA A 18 39.53 4.46 32.14
CA ALA A 18 39.77 3.60 30.98
C ALA A 18 38.89 4.12 29.83
N SER A 19 39.51 4.78 28.85
CA SER A 19 38.92 5.13 27.60
C SER A 19 38.56 3.83 26.82
N TYR A 20 37.29 3.42 26.90
CA TYR A 20 36.75 2.42 25.99
C TYR A 20 36.64 3.06 24.60
N VAL A 21 37.59 2.72 23.73
CA VAL A 21 37.43 2.89 22.30
C VAL A 21 36.46 1.81 21.86
N THR A 22 35.19 2.14 21.73
CA THR A 22 34.22 1.32 21.04
C THR A 22 34.54 1.40 19.55
N ASN A 23 35.27 0.40 19.04
CA ASN A 23 35.23 0.08 17.63
C ASN A 23 33.77 -0.26 17.30
N LYS A 24 33.05 0.70 16.73
CA LYS A 24 31.83 0.43 16.00
C LYS A 24 32.26 -0.30 14.74
N GLU A 25 32.43 -1.63 14.82
CA GLU A 25 32.28 -2.44 13.64
C GLU A 25 30.87 -2.19 13.12
N SER A 26 30.78 -1.47 12.03
CA SER A 26 29.60 -1.46 11.20
C SER A 26 29.40 -2.91 10.77
N SER A 27 28.51 -3.64 11.44
CA SER A 27 27.98 -4.88 10.92
C SER A 27 27.16 -4.50 9.69
N SER A 28 27.84 -4.38 8.55
CA SER A 28 27.21 -4.55 7.27
C SER A 28 26.65 -5.96 7.28
N LEU A 29 25.33 -6.08 7.40
CA LEU A 29 24.64 -7.32 7.08
C LEU A 29 25.16 -7.76 5.71
N PRO A 30 25.49 -9.05 5.53
CA PRO A 30 25.99 -9.52 4.26
C PRO A 30 24.92 -9.21 3.19
N SER A 31 25.30 -8.40 2.20
CA SER A 31 24.49 -8.02 1.03
C SER A 31 24.25 -9.18 0.05
N ASP A 32 24.63 -10.41 0.40
CA ASP A 32 24.85 -11.45 -0.58
C ASP A 32 23.80 -12.57 -0.62
N ASN A 33 22.58 -12.37 -0.05
CA ASN A 33 21.47 -13.34 -0.19
C ASN A 33 20.09 -12.72 -0.24
N LEU A 34 19.93 -11.51 -0.73
CA LEU A 34 18.65 -11.05 -1.24
C LEU A 34 18.39 -11.81 -2.53
N GLY A 35 17.57 -12.87 -2.47
CA GLY A 35 17.29 -13.74 -3.62
C GLY A 35 16.86 -12.89 -4.82
N ILE A 36 17.74 -12.85 -5.82
CA ILE A 36 17.48 -12.10 -7.07
C ILE A 36 16.20 -12.66 -7.68
N VAL A 37 15.19 -11.80 -7.89
CA VAL A 37 13.97 -12.19 -8.60
C VAL A 37 14.35 -12.53 -10.04
N LYS A 38 14.10 -13.78 -10.45
CA LYS A 38 14.37 -14.29 -11.80
C LYS A 38 13.15 -14.24 -12.69
N GLY A 39 11.95 -14.16 -12.08
CA GLY A 39 10.71 -14.14 -12.83
C GLY A 39 9.47 -14.17 -11.95
N LEU A 40 8.32 -14.04 -12.60
CA LEU A 40 7.00 -14.26 -12.03
C LEU A 40 6.35 -15.42 -12.77
N GLN A 41 5.82 -16.39 -12.04
CA GLN A 41 5.09 -17.52 -12.60
C GLN A 41 3.61 -17.41 -12.25
N PRO A 42 2.71 -17.20 -13.21
CA PRO A 42 1.28 -17.20 -12.94
C PRO A 42 0.82 -18.60 -12.54
N VAL A 43 0.08 -18.71 -11.44
CA VAL A 43 -0.37 -19.99 -10.87
C VAL A 43 -1.87 -20.14 -10.81
N SER A 44 -2.62 -19.04 -10.72
CA SER A 44 -4.09 -19.09 -10.77
C SER A 44 -4.68 -17.76 -11.25
N ILE A 45 -5.96 -17.82 -11.63
CA ILE A 45 -6.78 -16.67 -12.01
C ILE A 45 -8.03 -16.68 -11.16
N ILE A 46 -8.42 -15.51 -10.66
CA ILE A 46 -9.65 -15.25 -9.92
C ILE A 46 -10.51 -14.32 -10.78
N GLY A 47 -11.79 -14.64 -10.91
CA GLY A 47 -12.69 -13.94 -11.80
C GLY A 47 -12.80 -14.64 -13.17
N GLY A 48 -13.47 -14.00 -14.11
CA GLY A 48 -13.72 -14.51 -15.44
C GLY A 48 -15.16 -14.98 -15.65
N GLU A 49 -15.43 -15.59 -16.79
CA GLU A 49 -16.78 -16.01 -17.16
C GLU A 49 -17.31 -17.08 -16.21
N GLY A 50 -18.52 -16.86 -15.67
CA GLY A 50 -19.19 -17.82 -14.77
C GLY A 50 -18.67 -17.79 -13.33
N TRP A 51 -17.80 -16.84 -12.96
CA TRP A 51 -17.30 -16.72 -11.60
C TRP A 51 -18.21 -15.86 -10.71
N GLY A 52 -18.60 -16.40 -9.54
CA GLY A 52 -19.46 -15.69 -8.58
C GLY A 52 -20.89 -15.47 -9.11
N THR A 53 -21.51 -14.37 -8.69
CA THR A 53 -22.85 -13.96 -9.14
C THR A 53 -22.83 -13.34 -10.54
N SER A 54 -21.71 -12.72 -10.91
CA SER A 54 -21.37 -12.22 -12.25
C SER A 54 -19.86 -12.05 -12.35
N SER A 55 -19.33 -12.09 -13.57
CA SER A 55 -17.91 -11.81 -13.83
C SER A 55 -17.48 -10.46 -13.28
N LEU A 56 -16.21 -10.33 -12.92
CA LEU A 56 -15.61 -9.03 -12.57
C LEU A 56 -15.70 -8.09 -13.78
N SER A 57 -15.79 -6.79 -13.50
CA SER A 57 -15.80 -5.72 -14.50
C SER A 57 -14.87 -4.60 -14.07
N PHE A 58 -13.77 -4.41 -14.78
CA PHE A 58 -12.76 -3.40 -14.49
C PHE A 58 -12.42 -3.31 -13.00
N PRO A 59 -12.02 -4.44 -12.34
CA PRO A 59 -11.61 -4.41 -10.94
C PRO A 59 -10.42 -3.47 -10.77
N THR A 60 -10.33 -2.76 -9.63
CA THR A 60 -9.26 -1.78 -9.41
C THR A 60 -8.33 -2.16 -8.27
N GLY A 61 -8.84 -2.56 -7.12
CA GLY A 61 -8.07 -2.84 -5.92
C GLY A 61 -8.21 -4.27 -5.42
N VAL A 62 -7.19 -4.76 -4.73
CA VAL A 62 -7.16 -6.07 -4.07
C VAL A 62 -6.49 -5.99 -2.72
N ILE A 63 -7.05 -6.65 -1.70
CA ILE A 63 -6.39 -6.91 -0.43
C ILE A 63 -6.61 -8.35 0.01
N LEU A 64 -5.79 -8.79 0.95
CA LEU A 64 -5.96 -10.05 1.64
C LEU A 64 -6.04 -9.82 3.15
N ASP A 65 -6.90 -10.59 3.82
CA ASP A 65 -6.91 -10.66 5.26
C ASP A 65 -5.85 -11.66 5.79
N PHE A 66 -5.74 -11.76 7.11
CA PHE A 66 -4.78 -12.69 7.75
C PHE A 66 -5.15 -14.18 7.58
N LEU A 67 -6.40 -14.50 7.21
CA LEU A 67 -6.87 -15.85 6.88
C LEU A 67 -6.57 -16.21 5.43
N GLY A 68 -6.19 -15.22 4.63
CA GLY A 68 -5.94 -15.37 3.19
C GLY A 68 -7.19 -15.18 2.34
N ASN A 69 -8.33 -14.72 2.90
CA ASN A 69 -9.46 -14.30 2.10
C ASN A 69 -9.08 -13.07 1.28
N ILE A 70 -9.59 -13.02 0.06
CA ILE A 70 -9.24 -12.04 -0.94
C ILE A 70 -10.44 -11.12 -1.15
N PHE A 71 -10.24 -9.82 -1.02
CA PHE A 71 -11.27 -8.80 -1.24
C PHE A 71 -10.89 -7.99 -2.47
N ILE A 72 -11.84 -7.81 -3.39
CA ILE A 72 -11.64 -7.16 -4.68
C ILE A 72 -12.68 -6.05 -4.83
N THR A 73 -12.25 -4.85 -5.16
CA THR A 73 -13.16 -3.81 -5.65
C THR A 73 -13.47 -4.07 -7.12
N ASP A 74 -14.68 -4.48 -7.37
CA ASP A 74 -15.24 -4.74 -8.70
C ASP A 74 -15.91 -3.45 -9.21
N THR A 75 -15.05 -2.52 -9.60
CA THR A 75 -15.37 -1.11 -9.84
C THR A 75 -16.47 -0.91 -10.88
N GLY A 76 -16.40 -1.63 -12.01
CA GLY A 76 -17.39 -1.52 -13.07
C GLY A 76 -18.76 -2.08 -12.67
N ASN A 77 -18.82 -2.96 -11.68
CA ASN A 77 -20.07 -3.49 -11.10
C ASN A 77 -20.49 -2.74 -9.83
N ASN A 78 -19.74 -1.75 -9.38
CA ASN A 78 -19.99 -0.95 -8.17
C ASN A 78 -20.16 -1.81 -6.91
N ARG A 79 -19.30 -2.80 -6.71
CA ARG A 79 -19.36 -3.73 -5.58
C ARG A 79 -17.96 -4.08 -5.03
N VAL A 80 -17.96 -4.68 -3.85
CA VAL A 80 -16.82 -5.37 -3.26
C VAL A 80 -17.14 -6.85 -3.20
N VAL A 81 -16.20 -7.68 -3.60
CA VAL A 81 -16.36 -9.15 -3.64
C VAL A 81 -15.34 -9.77 -2.70
N GLU A 82 -15.76 -10.76 -1.92
CA GLU A 82 -14.88 -11.62 -1.13
C GLU A 82 -14.82 -13.02 -1.77
N CYS A 83 -13.61 -13.54 -1.84
CA CYS A 83 -13.34 -14.93 -2.17
C CYS A 83 -12.36 -15.55 -1.17
N ASP A 84 -12.40 -16.89 -1.08
CA ASP A 84 -11.44 -17.59 -0.25
C ASP A 84 -10.05 -17.59 -0.88
N ARG A 85 -9.05 -18.11 -0.16
CA ARG A 85 -7.65 -18.18 -0.61
C ARG A 85 -7.42 -19.01 -1.87
N GLU A 86 -8.38 -19.88 -2.23
CA GLU A 86 -8.39 -20.62 -3.49
C GLU A 86 -9.08 -19.86 -4.64
N GLY A 87 -9.57 -18.64 -4.35
CA GLY A 87 -10.26 -17.78 -5.32
C GLY A 87 -11.73 -18.16 -5.57
N ARG A 88 -12.35 -19.00 -4.71
CA ARG A 88 -13.78 -19.32 -4.81
C ARG A 88 -14.61 -18.19 -4.20
N PHE A 89 -15.59 -17.74 -4.94
CA PHE A 89 -16.53 -16.71 -4.48
C PHE A 89 -17.21 -17.09 -3.16
N LEU A 90 -17.23 -16.17 -2.21
CA LEU A 90 -17.90 -16.30 -0.92
C LEU A 90 -19.14 -15.41 -0.83
N ARG A 91 -18.95 -14.11 -1.01
CA ARG A 91 -19.99 -13.08 -0.88
C ARG A 91 -19.62 -11.79 -1.57
N GLU A 92 -20.57 -10.87 -1.61
CA GLU A 92 -20.39 -9.52 -2.12
C GLU A 92 -21.27 -8.52 -1.37
N ILE A 93 -20.88 -7.25 -1.43
CA ILE A 93 -21.69 -6.11 -1.02
C ILE A 93 -21.58 -5.03 -2.09
N GLY A 94 -22.67 -4.35 -2.40
CA GLY A 94 -22.63 -3.23 -3.34
C GLY A 94 -23.87 -3.09 -4.19
N GLY A 95 -23.65 -2.55 -5.36
CA GLY A 95 -24.59 -2.05 -6.33
C GLY A 95 -24.48 -0.54 -6.45
N PHE A 96 -24.76 0.00 -7.62
CA PHE A 96 -24.70 1.43 -7.89
C PHE A 96 -25.62 2.23 -6.96
N GLY A 97 -25.09 3.24 -6.29
CA GLY A 97 -25.86 4.15 -5.47
C GLY A 97 -25.01 4.90 -4.43
N TRP A 98 -25.69 5.63 -3.54
CA TRP A 98 -25.11 6.46 -2.49
C TRP A 98 -25.56 6.07 -1.08
N GLU A 99 -26.46 5.10 -0.99
CA GLU A 99 -26.93 4.59 0.30
C GLU A 99 -25.87 3.75 1.01
N THR A 100 -26.16 3.33 2.21
CA THR A 100 -25.32 2.44 3.02
C THR A 100 -25.07 1.12 2.28
N GLY A 101 -23.81 0.74 2.12
CA GLY A 101 -23.42 -0.49 1.43
C GLY A 101 -23.57 -0.44 -0.10
N GLN A 102 -24.02 0.69 -0.68
CA GLN A 102 -23.97 0.93 -2.11
C GLN A 102 -22.71 1.73 -2.46
N PHE A 103 -22.23 1.63 -3.69
CA PHE A 103 -21.04 2.31 -4.17
C PHE A 103 -21.29 3.01 -5.50
N ASN A 104 -20.49 4.04 -5.73
CA ASN A 104 -20.36 4.67 -7.04
C ASN A 104 -18.87 4.77 -7.37
N HIS A 105 -18.41 3.84 -8.22
CA HIS A 105 -17.02 3.72 -8.60
C HIS A 105 -16.09 3.42 -7.41
N PRO A 106 -16.26 2.28 -6.69
CA PRO A 106 -15.32 1.89 -5.64
C PRO A 106 -13.94 1.61 -6.27
N THR A 107 -12.87 2.21 -5.72
CA THR A 107 -11.52 2.11 -6.28
C THR A 107 -10.61 1.26 -5.42
N TYR A 108 -9.71 1.88 -4.64
CA TYR A 108 -8.78 1.10 -3.82
C TYR A 108 -9.42 0.67 -2.50
N ILE A 109 -8.83 -0.36 -1.92
CA ILE A 109 -9.29 -1.04 -0.73
C ILE A 109 -8.12 -1.34 0.18
N THR A 110 -8.31 -1.24 1.50
CA THR A 110 -7.30 -1.57 2.50
C THR A 110 -7.93 -2.20 3.74
N THR A 111 -7.11 -2.71 4.65
CA THR A 111 -7.56 -3.32 5.92
C THR A 111 -6.64 -2.94 7.07
N ASP A 112 -7.21 -2.84 8.28
CA ASP A 112 -6.51 -2.68 9.53
C ASP A 112 -6.27 -4.05 10.19
N ASN A 113 -5.29 -4.81 9.72
CA ASN A 113 -4.99 -6.16 10.22
C ASN A 113 -6.16 -7.15 10.11
N GLY A 114 -7.08 -6.95 9.14
CA GLY A 114 -8.15 -7.89 8.82
C GLY A 114 -9.42 -7.79 9.68
N LEU A 115 -9.54 -6.79 10.55
CA LEU A 115 -10.76 -6.57 11.33
C LEU A 115 -11.76 -5.68 10.58
N ASN A 116 -11.27 -4.61 9.98
CA ASN A 116 -12.07 -3.71 9.16
C ASN A 116 -11.50 -3.63 7.75
N ILE A 117 -12.39 -3.43 6.81
CA ILE A 117 -12.11 -3.22 5.42
C ILE A 117 -12.56 -1.80 5.08
N TYR A 118 -11.65 -1.03 4.50
CA TYR A 118 -11.92 0.35 4.10
C TYR A 118 -11.90 0.43 2.58
N VAL A 119 -12.98 0.91 2.02
CA VAL A 119 -13.20 1.02 0.56
C VAL A 119 -13.36 2.48 0.19
N VAL A 120 -12.57 2.93 -0.75
CA VAL A 120 -12.76 4.27 -1.34
C VAL A 120 -13.94 4.22 -2.29
N ASP A 121 -15.00 4.95 -1.96
CA ASP A 121 -16.20 5.14 -2.78
C ASP A 121 -16.07 6.47 -3.52
N SER A 122 -15.21 6.44 -4.57
CA SER A 122 -14.55 7.61 -5.16
C SER A 122 -15.54 8.68 -5.62
N GLN A 123 -16.52 8.31 -6.44
CA GLN A 123 -17.50 9.26 -6.98
C GLN A 123 -18.51 9.76 -5.92
N ASN A 124 -18.66 9.03 -4.81
CA ASN A 124 -19.42 9.47 -3.64
C ASN A 124 -18.58 10.28 -2.65
N LYS A 125 -17.29 10.47 -2.92
CA LYS A 125 -16.33 11.25 -2.11
C LYS A 125 -16.33 10.85 -0.64
N ARG A 126 -16.29 9.53 -0.39
CA ARG A 126 -16.34 8.95 0.96
C ARG A 126 -15.51 7.67 1.05
N ILE A 127 -15.26 7.23 2.29
CA ILE A 127 -14.76 5.91 2.57
C ILE A 127 -15.90 5.12 3.22
N GLN A 128 -16.13 3.89 2.79
CA GLN A 128 -16.98 2.97 3.53
C GLN A 128 -16.15 1.97 4.33
N ARG A 129 -16.44 1.87 5.64
CA ARG A 129 -15.87 0.85 6.52
C ARG A 129 -16.82 -0.32 6.60
N LEU A 130 -16.32 -1.50 6.31
CA LEU A 130 -17.00 -2.79 6.40
C LEU A 130 -16.30 -3.65 7.45
N ASP A 131 -16.99 -4.62 8.03
CA ASP A 131 -16.36 -5.67 8.80
C ASP A 131 -15.79 -6.76 7.86
N HIS A 132 -15.10 -7.75 8.43
CA HIS A 132 -14.50 -8.87 7.67
C HIS A 132 -15.55 -9.78 6.97
N ASN A 133 -16.83 -9.66 7.29
CA ASN A 133 -17.93 -10.36 6.63
C ASN A 133 -18.63 -9.48 5.57
N LEU A 134 -18.04 -8.34 5.21
CA LEU A 134 -18.62 -7.33 4.32
C LEU A 134 -19.89 -6.68 4.86
N ASN A 135 -20.19 -6.75 6.17
CA ASN A 135 -21.29 -5.96 6.71
C ASN A 135 -20.84 -4.48 6.84
N PHE A 136 -21.73 -3.57 6.47
CA PHE A 136 -21.47 -2.15 6.62
C PHE A 136 -21.33 -1.76 8.11
N VAL A 137 -20.28 -1.00 8.42
CA VAL A 137 -20.01 -0.48 9.77
C VAL A 137 -20.19 1.02 9.84
N ALA A 138 -19.56 1.77 8.91
CA ALA A 138 -19.61 3.23 8.90
C ALA A 138 -19.34 3.82 7.53
N SER A 139 -19.86 5.03 7.30
CA SER A 139 -19.47 5.89 6.19
C SER A 139 -18.67 7.07 6.73
N ILE A 140 -17.45 7.23 6.26
CA ILE A 140 -16.51 8.28 6.66
C ILE A 140 -16.52 9.32 5.55
N LYS A 141 -17.01 10.51 5.88
CA LYS A 141 -16.94 11.70 5.02
C LYS A 141 -15.94 12.65 5.65
N VAL A 142 -14.96 13.08 4.88
CA VAL A 142 -13.97 14.04 5.36
C VAL A 142 -14.53 15.43 5.07
N GLU A 143 -14.88 16.13 6.14
CA GLU A 143 -15.48 17.45 6.04
C GLU A 143 -14.42 18.52 5.84
N LYS A 144 -14.88 19.69 5.38
CA LYS A 144 -14.05 20.87 5.24
C LYS A 144 -13.52 21.34 6.59
N GLU A 145 -12.20 21.53 6.69
CA GLU A 145 -11.54 22.07 7.87
C GLU A 145 -10.44 23.05 7.46
N GLY A 146 -10.53 24.30 7.92
CA GLY A 146 -9.62 25.36 7.52
C GLY A 146 -9.64 25.60 6.00
N ASP A 147 -8.49 25.49 5.36
CA ASP A 147 -8.33 25.60 3.90
C ASP A 147 -8.63 24.30 3.14
N PHE A 148 -8.75 23.17 3.84
CA PHE A 148 -9.13 21.88 3.25
C PHE A 148 -10.62 21.88 2.89
N VAL A 149 -10.95 21.62 1.62
CA VAL A 149 -12.32 21.69 1.10
C VAL A 149 -13.11 20.38 1.14
N GLY A 150 -12.52 19.31 1.71
CA GLY A 150 -13.06 17.95 1.68
C GLY A 150 -12.46 17.13 0.55
N LEU A 151 -12.86 15.87 0.43
CA LEU A 151 -12.40 14.98 -0.65
C LEU A 151 -12.97 15.45 -1.99
N SER A 152 -12.11 15.51 -2.99
CA SER A 152 -12.47 15.92 -4.35
C SER A 152 -12.62 14.72 -5.29
N LEU A 153 -11.58 13.89 -5.40
CA LEU A 153 -11.59 12.61 -6.12
C LEU A 153 -10.63 11.63 -5.43
N PRO A 154 -11.04 11.07 -4.29
CA PRO A 154 -10.20 10.10 -3.57
C PRO A 154 -10.08 8.80 -4.37
N GLU A 155 -8.88 8.24 -4.43
CA GLU A 155 -8.58 7.02 -5.17
C GLU A 155 -7.89 5.97 -4.29
N GLY A 156 -6.64 6.19 -3.90
CA GLY A 156 -5.85 5.27 -3.09
C GLY A 156 -6.11 5.41 -1.60
N ILE A 157 -5.89 4.33 -0.86
CA ILE A 157 -6.05 4.28 0.60
C ILE A 157 -5.04 3.33 1.23
N ALA A 158 -4.46 3.75 2.35
CA ALA A 158 -3.65 2.88 3.20
C ALA A 158 -3.91 3.20 4.68
N VAL A 159 -3.79 2.19 5.55
CA VAL A 159 -3.86 2.34 7.00
C VAL A 159 -2.45 2.24 7.57
N THR A 160 -2.06 3.19 8.41
CA THR A 160 -0.78 3.16 9.11
C THR A 160 -0.80 2.11 10.23
N PRO A 161 0.36 1.65 10.73
CA PRO A 161 0.41 0.76 11.90
C PRO A 161 -0.24 1.36 13.16
N SER A 162 -0.33 2.68 13.26
CA SER A 162 -1.02 3.42 14.34
C SER A 162 -2.53 3.56 14.14
N GLY A 163 -3.06 3.17 12.97
CA GLY A 163 -4.49 3.19 12.66
C GLY A 163 -4.97 4.45 11.94
N GLU A 164 -4.08 5.37 11.60
CA GLU A 164 -4.37 6.54 10.78
C GLU A 164 -4.65 6.13 9.33
N ILE A 165 -5.41 6.91 8.60
CA ILE A 165 -5.70 6.65 7.18
C ILE A 165 -4.98 7.68 6.31
N ILE A 166 -4.28 7.19 5.29
CA ILE A 166 -3.74 8.03 4.21
C ILE A 166 -4.54 7.77 2.95
N LEU A 167 -5.03 8.84 2.35
CA LEU A 167 -5.75 8.83 1.07
C LEU A 167 -4.93 9.56 0.01
N SER A 168 -4.94 9.09 -1.22
CA SER A 168 -4.60 9.92 -2.37
C SER A 168 -5.86 10.58 -2.91
N ASP A 169 -5.79 11.88 -3.18
CA ASP A 169 -6.83 12.60 -3.90
C ASP A 169 -6.28 13.05 -5.24
N MET A 170 -6.80 12.42 -6.29
CA MET A 170 -6.31 12.61 -7.65
C MET A 170 -6.58 14.03 -8.18
N GLN A 171 -7.67 14.66 -7.75
CA GLN A 171 -8.00 16.01 -8.20
C GLN A 171 -7.21 17.09 -7.45
N GLU A 172 -6.85 16.83 -6.20
CA GLU A 172 -6.03 17.75 -5.38
C GLU A 172 -4.52 17.52 -5.56
N ASP A 173 -4.13 16.48 -6.30
CA ASP A 173 -2.72 16.07 -6.47
C ASP A 173 -2.00 15.88 -5.12
N ALA A 174 -2.70 15.40 -4.12
CA ALA A 174 -2.21 15.37 -2.74
C ALA A 174 -2.50 14.05 -2.04
N LEU A 175 -1.75 13.82 -0.97
CA LEU A 175 -2.06 12.83 0.05
C LEU A 175 -2.74 13.53 1.24
N ILE A 176 -3.78 12.91 1.75
CA ILE A 176 -4.60 13.40 2.87
C ILE A 176 -4.43 12.42 4.02
N LEU A 177 -3.98 12.91 5.18
CA LEU A 177 -3.88 12.14 6.41
C LEU A 177 -5.09 12.41 7.29
N LEU A 178 -5.75 11.34 7.71
CA LEU A 178 -6.80 11.34 8.72
C LEU A 178 -6.29 10.67 9.98
N ASP A 179 -6.64 11.22 11.14
CA ASP A 179 -6.36 10.64 12.43
C ASP A 179 -7.21 9.38 12.73
N ASN A 180 -7.01 8.75 13.87
CA ASN A 180 -7.75 7.56 14.31
C ASN A 180 -9.25 7.81 14.54
N ALA A 181 -9.70 9.06 14.62
CA ALA A 181 -11.09 9.45 14.69
C ALA A 181 -11.67 9.75 13.29
N PHE A 182 -10.86 9.55 12.23
CA PHE A 182 -11.17 9.84 10.83
C PHE A 182 -11.38 11.33 10.55
N THR A 183 -10.73 12.19 11.34
CA THR A 183 -10.73 13.64 11.17
C THR A 183 -9.53 14.06 10.33
N TYR A 184 -9.69 15.07 9.48
CA TYR A 184 -8.59 15.63 8.71
C TYR A 184 -7.48 16.15 9.64
N GLU A 185 -6.27 15.71 9.44
CA GLU A 185 -5.10 16.19 10.18
C GLU A 185 -4.26 17.15 9.32
N ARG A 186 -3.85 16.69 8.14
CA ARG A 186 -3.04 17.46 7.20
C ARG A 186 -3.06 16.84 5.80
N SER A 187 -2.53 17.58 4.84
CA SER A 187 -2.22 17.09 3.50
C SER A 187 -0.77 17.42 3.12
N PHE A 188 -0.22 16.65 2.19
CA PHE A 188 1.11 16.85 1.64
C PHE A 188 1.16 16.38 0.18
N GLY A 189 2.17 16.81 -0.58
CA GLY A 189 2.22 16.66 -2.02
C GLY A 189 1.88 17.98 -2.68
N GLY A 190 0.85 17.99 -3.52
CA GLY A 190 0.42 19.15 -4.32
C GLY A 190 0.95 19.06 -5.74
N PHE A 191 0.28 19.75 -6.67
CA PHE A 191 0.54 19.68 -8.10
C PHE A 191 1.98 20.01 -8.49
N GLY A 192 2.60 19.19 -9.33
CA GLY A 192 3.90 19.47 -9.90
C GLY A 192 4.75 18.23 -10.25
N GLN A 193 6.01 18.48 -10.60
CA GLN A 193 7.02 17.46 -10.92
C GLN A 193 8.27 17.53 -10.02
N GLY A 194 8.32 18.51 -9.12
CA GLY A 194 9.40 18.65 -8.16
C GLY A 194 9.41 17.53 -7.14
N GLY A 195 10.46 17.37 -6.36
CA GLY A 195 10.59 16.31 -5.32
C GLY A 195 9.32 16.11 -4.50
N GLY A 196 8.68 16.16 -3.72
CA GLY A 196 7.44 15.90 -3.06
C GLY A 196 6.14 16.34 -3.76
N ASN A 197 6.19 16.96 -4.95
CA ASN A 197 4.98 17.25 -5.71
C ASN A 197 4.43 15.99 -6.39
N LEU A 198 3.11 15.92 -6.51
CA LEU A 198 2.39 14.78 -7.10
C LEU A 198 1.59 15.21 -8.32
N ARG A 199 1.19 14.24 -9.11
CA ARG A 199 0.27 14.43 -10.22
C ARG A 199 -0.58 13.19 -10.44
N ASP A 200 -1.89 13.34 -10.21
CA ASP A 200 -2.84 12.22 -10.25
C ASP A 200 -2.36 11.02 -9.41
N PRO A 201 -2.11 11.17 -8.10
CA PRO A 201 -1.65 10.08 -7.24
C PRO A 201 -2.74 9.02 -7.07
N LEU A 202 -2.34 7.74 -7.18
CA LEU A 202 -3.23 6.59 -7.09
C LEU A 202 -2.91 5.70 -5.88
N GLY A 203 -2.53 4.45 -6.10
CA GLY A 203 -2.31 3.46 -5.06
C GLY A 203 -1.21 3.85 -4.06
N ILE A 204 -1.43 3.50 -2.81
CA ILE A 204 -0.55 3.78 -1.69
C ILE A 204 -0.16 2.47 -1.00
N PHE A 205 1.11 2.38 -0.62
CA PHE A 205 1.61 1.33 0.26
C PHE A 205 2.44 1.94 1.38
N ILE A 206 2.30 1.41 2.61
CA ILE A 206 3.10 1.83 3.76
C ILE A 206 3.93 0.63 4.21
N ASP A 207 5.25 0.80 4.28
CA ASP A 207 6.15 -0.25 4.74
C ASP A 207 6.19 -0.33 6.29
N ARG A 208 6.95 -1.30 6.82
CA ARG A 208 7.08 -1.50 8.26
C ARG A 208 7.86 -0.39 8.97
N GLU A 209 8.62 0.40 8.23
CA GLU A 209 9.38 1.55 8.72
C GLU A 209 8.51 2.83 8.73
N GLY A 210 7.29 2.75 8.18
CA GLY A 210 6.35 3.86 8.05
C GLY A 210 6.59 4.70 6.79
N ASN A 211 7.45 4.25 5.86
CA ASN A 211 7.62 4.95 4.59
C ASN A 211 6.38 4.75 3.71
N ILE A 212 5.96 5.83 3.08
CA ILE A 212 4.77 5.91 2.24
C ILE A 212 5.21 5.90 0.78
N PHE A 213 4.84 4.83 0.06
CA PHE A 213 5.08 4.68 -1.37
C PHE A 213 3.80 5.05 -2.11
N VAL A 214 3.88 5.94 -3.08
CA VAL A 214 2.73 6.45 -3.83
C VAL A 214 2.96 6.28 -5.31
N ALA A 215 1.99 5.70 -5.99
CA ALA A 215 1.97 5.70 -7.45
C ALA A 215 1.63 7.13 -7.94
N ASP A 216 2.66 7.90 -8.25
CA ASP A 216 2.59 9.26 -8.79
C ASP A 216 2.41 9.17 -10.31
N SER A 217 1.15 8.88 -10.69
CA SER A 217 0.79 8.26 -11.96
C SER A 217 1.21 9.08 -13.17
N HIS A 218 0.83 10.36 -13.24
CA HIS A 218 1.17 11.23 -14.36
C HIS A 218 2.55 11.91 -14.25
N ASN A 219 3.30 11.64 -13.17
CA ASN A 219 4.75 11.88 -13.11
C ASN A 219 5.57 10.62 -13.46
N HIS A 220 4.90 9.52 -13.78
CA HIS A 220 5.52 8.26 -14.23
C HIS A 220 6.55 7.70 -13.24
N ARG A 221 6.26 7.75 -11.94
CA ARG A 221 7.18 7.33 -10.88
C ARG A 221 6.44 6.79 -9.67
N ILE A 222 7.18 6.17 -8.75
CA ILE A 222 6.76 5.99 -7.36
C ILE A 222 7.44 7.08 -6.54
N ALA A 223 6.66 7.94 -5.91
CA ALA A 223 7.16 8.90 -4.93
C ALA A 223 7.20 8.24 -3.55
N VAL A 224 8.28 8.47 -2.79
CA VAL A 224 8.45 7.90 -1.45
C VAL A 224 8.57 9.03 -0.45
N PHE A 225 7.76 8.95 0.61
CA PHE A 225 7.75 9.90 1.73
C PHE A 225 8.03 9.15 3.04
N ASP A 226 8.51 9.86 4.05
CA ASP A 226 8.56 9.33 5.40
C ASP A 226 7.17 9.39 6.09
N GLN A 227 7.06 8.84 7.29
CA GLN A 227 5.82 8.84 8.08
C GLN A 227 5.29 10.25 8.40
N PHE A 228 6.12 11.29 8.26
CA PHE A 228 5.74 12.68 8.51
C PHE A 228 5.32 13.41 7.24
N GLY A 229 5.35 12.75 6.07
CA GLY A 229 5.06 13.35 4.77
C GLY A 229 6.23 14.11 4.14
N ASN A 230 7.46 13.96 4.65
CA ASN A 230 8.64 14.53 4.02
C ASN A 230 9.05 13.65 2.83
N TYR A 231 9.26 14.26 1.67
CA TYR A 231 9.74 13.56 0.49
C TYR A 231 11.15 12.99 0.70
N LEU A 232 11.33 11.72 0.36
CA LEU A 232 12.60 11.03 0.46
C LEU A 232 13.27 10.82 -0.90
N LYS A 233 12.56 10.23 -1.85
CA LYS A 233 13.08 9.91 -3.19
C LYS A 233 11.97 9.54 -4.17
N SER A 234 12.32 9.39 -5.44
CA SER A 234 11.49 8.75 -6.47
C SER A 234 12.14 7.50 -7.03
N ILE A 235 11.30 6.62 -7.60
CA ILE A 235 11.70 5.34 -8.17
C ILE A 235 11.03 5.19 -9.53
N GLY A 236 11.77 4.67 -10.51
CA GLY A 236 11.22 4.20 -11.77
C GLY A 236 10.93 5.27 -12.82
N GLU A 237 11.36 6.53 -12.65
CA GLU A 237 11.12 7.65 -13.59
C GLU A 237 11.45 7.35 -15.06
N LYS A 238 12.37 6.41 -15.33
CA LYS A 238 12.77 6.02 -16.67
C LYS A 238 12.06 4.77 -17.19
N ASN A 239 11.38 4.06 -16.33
CA ASN A 239 10.85 2.72 -16.60
C ASN A 239 9.32 2.65 -16.48
N LEU A 240 8.73 3.50 -15.66
CA LEU A 240 7.30 3.48 -15.40
C LEU A 240 6.53 4.36 -16.38
N ASN A 241 5.33 3.91 -16.70
CA ASN A 241 4.37 4.63 -17.51
C ASN A 241 2.98 4.51 -16.86
N ILE A 242 2.48 5.60 -16.31
CA ILE A 242 1.20 5.66 -15.60
C ILE A 242 1.10 4.53 -14.57
N PRO A 243 2.00 4.43 -13.56
CA PRO A 243 1.89 3.44 -12.52
C PRO A 243 0.62 3.66 -11.70
N SER A 244 -0.08 2.60 -11.29
CA SER A 244 -1.31 2.72 -10.51
C SER A 244 -1.21 2.11 -9.12
N GLY A 245 -0.53 0.99 -8.95
CA GLY A 245 -0.39 0.29 -7.68
C GLY A 245 1.07 0.05 -7.32
N VAL A 246 1.35 -0.05 -6.02
CA VAL A 246 2.68 -0.35 -5.49
C VAL A 246 2.56 -1.22 -4.24
N THR A 247 3.50 -2.15 -4.07
CA THR A 247 3.69 -2.93 -2.83
C THR A 247 5.17 -3.27 -2.64
N VAL A 248 5.55 -3.57 -1.41
CA VAL A 248 6.93 -3.95 -1.06
C VAL A 248 6.91 -5.31 -0.39
N ASP A 249 7.79 -6.21 -0.80
CA ASP A 249 7.91 -7.53 -0.18
C ASP A 249 8.78 -7.53 1.09
N GLN A 250 8.88 -8.69 1.74
CA GLN A 250 9.69 -8.84 2.95
C GLN A 250 11.20 -8.64 2.71
N SER A 251 11.66 -8.77 1.47
CA SER A 251 13.04 -8.52 1.04
C SER A 251 13.29 -7.06 0.64
N GLN A 252 12.31 -6.18 0.86
CA GLN A 252 12.35 -4.77 0.48
C GLN A 252 12.43 -4.52 -1.04
N LEU A 253 11.99 -5.47 -1.84
CA LEU A 253 11.79 -5.28 -3.27
C LEU A 253 10.44 -4.60 -3.52
N ILE A 254 10.44 -3.65 -4.45
CA ILE A 254 9.31 -2.78 -4.76
C ILE A 254 8.66 -3.28 -6.05
N TYR A 255 7.40 -3.68 -5.96
CA TYR A 255 6.61 -4.17 -7.08
C TYR A 255 5.60 -3.11 -7.48
N VAL A 256 5.51 -2.82 -8.77
CA VAL A 256 4.67 -1.75 -9.31
C VAL A 256 3.77 -2.28 -10.42
N ALA A 257 2.48 -2.01 -10.33
CA ALA A 257 1.55 -2.15 -11.43
C ALA A 257 1.82 -1.03 -12.44
N ASN A 258 2.60 -1.34 -13.47
CA ASN A 258 3.02 -0.42 -14.53
C ASN A 258 1.95 -0.41 -15.63
N THR A 259 0.85 0.25 -15.34
CA THR A 259 -0.43 0.17 -16.07
C THR A 259 -0.29 0.54 -17.55
N GLY A 260 0.42 1.63 -17.82
CA GLY A 260 0.62 2.10 -19.20
C GLY A 260 1.51 1.20 -20.04
N ASN A 261 2.35 0.36 -19.40
CA ASN A 261 3.19 -0.62 -20.07
C ASN A 261 2.59 -2.04 -20.07
N ASN A 262 1.45 -2.25 -19.39
CA ASN A 262 0.81 -3.55 -19.22
C ASN A 262 1.74 -4.59 -18.58
N SER A 263 2.54 -4.17 -17.61
CA SER A 263 3.56 -4.98 -16.94
C SER A 263 3.58 -4.79 -15.43
N ILE A 264 4.34 -5.65 -14.76
CA ILE A 264 4.75 -5.51 -13.36
C ILE A 264 6.22 -5.20 -13.37
N SER A 265 6.61 -4.01 -12.88
CA SER A 265 8.00 -3.60 -12.76
C SER A 265 8.49 -3.84 -11.33
N ILE A 266 9.65 -4.47 -11.17
CA ILE A 266 10.23 -4.81 -9.86
C ILE A 266 11.56 -4.06 -9.73
N PHE A 267 11.67 -3.32 -8.63
CA PHE A 267 12.85 -2.52 -8.31
C PHE A 267 13.48 -2.98 -7.01
N ASP A 268 14.77 -2.76 -6.89
CA ASP A 268 15.45 -2.91 -5.61
C ASP A 268 15.20 -1.71 -4.68
N ARG A 269 15.76 -1.78 -3.47
CA ARG A 269 15.64 -0.71 -2.47
C ARG A 269 16.30 0.61 -2.94
N GLN A 270 17.27 0.56 -3.83
CA GLN A 270 17.95 1.72 -4.41
C GLN A 270 17.11 2.40 -5.49
N GLY A 271 16.17 1.66 -6.09
CA GLY A 271 15.31 2.08 -7.18
C GLY A 271 15.81 1.62 -8.55
N ASP A 272 16.78 0.70 -8.58
CA ASP A 272 17.24 0.08 -9.81
C ASP A 272 16.27 -1.01 -10.28
N LEU A 273 15.95 -1.01 -11.57
CA LEU A 273 15.04 -1.99 -12.15
C LEU A 273 15.68 -3.37 -12.18
N ILE A 274 15.03 -4.35 -11.54
CA ILE A 274 15.43 -5.76 -11.52
C ILE A 274 14.75 -6.54 -12.66
N LEU A 275 13.43 -6.34 -12.81
CA LEU A 275 12.60 -7.09 -13.73
C LEU A 275 11.43 -6.24 -14.20
N ASP A 276 11.11 -6.35 -15.49
CA ASP A 276 9.83 -5.90 -16.04
C ASP A 276 9.12 -7.11 -16.64
N TYR A 277 7.97 -7.49 -16.10
CA TYR A 277 7.26 -8.72 -16.45
C TYR A 277 5.86 -8.41 -16.97
N GLY A 278 5.54 -9.00 -18.11
CA GLY A 278 4.22 -8.90 -18.74
C GLY A 278 4.29 -8.14 -20.04
N GLU A 279 3.28 -8.35 -20.83
CA GLU A 279 3.00 -7.67 -22.09
C GLU A 279 1.49 -7.65 -22.32
N LEU A 280 1.03 -6.73 -23.15
CA LEU A 280 -0.40 -6.60 -23.48
C LEU A 280 -0.97 -7.90 -24.03
N GLY A 281 -2.09 -8.36 -23.47
CA GLY A 281 -2.84 -9.50 -23.98
C GLY A 281 -3.74 -10.16 -22.95
N VAL A 282 -4.41 -11.24 -23.35
CA VAL A 282 -5.38 -11.99 -22.55
C VAL A 282 -4.85 -13.36 -22.07
N GLY A 283 -3.68 -13.78 -22.53
CA GLY A 283 -3.06 -15.05 -22.13
C GLY A 283 -2.76 -15.11 -20.61
N PHE A 284 -2.44 -16.30 -20.11
CA PHE A 284 -2.22 -16.55 -18.70
C PHE A 284 -1.03 -15.74 -18.11
N SER A 285 -0.01 -15.52 -18.93
CA SER A 285 1.19 -14.71 -18.60
C SER A 285 1.14 -13.27 -19.11
N LYS A 286 0.03 -12.86 -19.71
CA LYS A 286 -0.15 -11.52 -20.27
C LYS A 286 -1.05 -10.69 -19.37
N LEU A 287 -0.89 -9.38 -19.42
CA LEU A 287 -1.63 -8.41 -18.64
C LEU A 287 -2.28 -7.36 -19.53
N SER A 288 -3.34 -6.76 -19.07
CA SER A 288 -3.97 -5.60 -19.68
C SER A 288 -4.35 -4.59 -18.61
N ARG A 289 -3.65 -3.47 -18.59
CA ARG A 289 -3.87 -2.39 -17.62
C ARG A 289 -3.90 -2.90 -16.17
N PRO A 290 -2.84 -3.53 -15.65
CA PRO A 290 -2.79 -3.91 -14.24
C PRO A 290 -2.91 -2.65 -13.37
N THR A 291 -3.78 -2.69 -12.32
CA THR A 291 -4.10 -1.50 -11.51
C THR A 291 -3.59 -1.59 -10.08
N ASP A 292 -3.64 -2.74 -9.46
CA ASP A 292 -3.16 -2.92 -8.08
C ASP A 292 -2.47 -4.27 -7.91
N LEU A 293 -1.68 -4.39 -6.85
CA LEU A 293 -0.99 -5.62 -6.51
C LEU A 293 -0.68 -5.69 -5.01
N LYS A 294 -0.84 -6.89 -4.43
CA LYS A 294 -0.58 -7.13 -2.99
C LYS A 294 0.02 -8.51 -2.78
N PHE A 295 0.88 -8.61 -1.78
CA PHE A 295 1.36 -9.90 -1.29
C PHE A 295 0.36 -10.52 -0.31
N GLY A 296 0.05 -11.80 -0.52
CA GLY A 296 -0.65 -12.60 0.46
C GLY A 296 0.28 -13.12 1.56
N THR A 297 -0.31 -13.61 2.65
CA THR A 297 0.42 -14.29 3.74
C THR A 297 1.08 -15.59 3.27
N ASP A 298 0.65 -16.14 2.15
CA ASP A 298 1.24 -17.29 1.45
C ASP A 298 2.47 -16.95 0.61
N GLY A 299 2.87 -15.68 0.57
CA GLY A 299 4.03 -15.17 -0.17
C GLY A 299 3.79 -15.02 -1.68
N LYS A 300 2.56 -15.23 -2.16
CA LYS A 300 2.19 -15.01 -3.56
C LYS A 300 1.83 -13.57 -3.81
N LEU A 301 2.02 -13.12 -5.05
CA LEU A 301 1.65 -11.81 -5.52
C LEU A 301 0.30 -11.87 -6.26
N TYR A 302 -0.67 -11.12 -5.77
CA TYR A 302 -1.99 -10.98 -6.36
C TYR A 302 -2.04 -9.69 -7.16
N VAL A 303 -2.33 -9.77 -8.44
CA VAL A 303 -2.30 -8.65 -9.39
C VAL A 303 -3.67 -8.45 -10.01
N VAL A 304 -4.23 -7.27 -9.86
CA VAL A 304 -5.47 -6.87 -10.52
C VAL A 304 -5.18 -6.58 -11.98
N ASP A 305 -5.58 -7.48 -12.86
CA ASP A 305 -5.46 -7.37 -14.33
C ASP A 305 -6.78 -6.79 -14.87
N SER A 306 -6.96 -5.49 -14.62
CA SER A 306 -8.23 -4.76 -14.76
C SER A 306 -8.80 -4.84 -16.16
N GLY A 307 -7.98 -4.64 -17.19
CA GLY A 307 -8.42 -4.69 -18.59
C GLY A 307 -8.83 -6.09 -19.05
N ASN A 308 -8.43 -7.15 -18.32
CA ASN A 308 -8.86 -8.52 -18.55
C ASN A 308 -9.94 -8.98 -17.56
N ASN A 309 -10.46 -8.09 -16.69
CA ASN A 309 -11.52 -8.37 -15.73
C ASN A 309 -11.20 -9.54 -14.79
N ARG A 310 -9.98 -9.60 -14.26
CA ARG A 310 -9.51 -10.72 -13.42
C ARG A 310 -8.45 -10.27 -12.41
N VAL A 311 -8.18 -11.14 -11.44
CA VAL A 311 -6.96 -11.09 -10.61
C VAL A 311 -6.08 -12.28 -10.99
N VAL A 312 -4.81 -12.05 -11.27
CA VAL A 312 -3.82 -13.10 -11.55
C VAL A 312 -2.94 -13.29 -10.33
N VAL A 313 -2.75 -14.52 -9.92
CA VAL A 313 -1.89 -14.88 -8.78
C VAL A 313 -0.56 -15.41 -9.30
N PHE A 314 0.54 -14.84 -8.80
CA PHE A 314 1.90 -15.21 -9.19
C PHE A 314 2.72 -15.78 -8.03
N GLU A 315 3.53 -16.76 -8.33
CA GLU A 315 4.70 -17.12 -7.53
C GLU A 315 5.91 -16.30 -7.98
N VAL A 316 6.66 -15.79 -6.99
CA VAL A 316 7.91 -15.06 -7.25
C VAL A 316 9.07 -16.05 -7.29
N ILE A 317 9.69 -16.20 -8.46
CA ILE A 317 10.84 -17.10 -8.68
C ILE A 317 12.12 -16.36 -8.29
N ARG A 318 12.84 -16.89 -7.33
CA ARG A 318 14.08 -16.33 -6.79
C ARG A 318 15.29 -17.20 -7.07
#